data_ef4f26e928f5a1c4d4fc3587fb91f3cd
#
_entry.id   ef4f26e928f5a1c4d4fc3587fb91f3cd
#
_cell.length_a   1.000
_cell.length_b   1.000
_cell.length_c   1.000
_cell.angle_alpha   90.00
_cell.angle_beta   90.00
_cell.angle_gamma   90.00
#
_symmetry.space_group_name_H-M   'P 1'
#
loop_
_entity.id
_entity.type
_entity.pdbx_description
1 polymer ?
#
loop_
_entity_poly.entity_id
_entity_poly.type
_entity_poly.pdbx_seq_one_letter_code
_entity_poly.pdbx_strand_id
1 'polypeptide(L)'
;MAQDRQKGLVREDDGYIVAINGRSIPHCLYGATMPYIVNALYGFGHLAVAIDRTTNEIVDTNYLHRPTIAKASGSNVSSQPFAGGECGKVSAVLYSNVNAANYPKVLGGDFLILHNERPAIPLPRASLKFAHEYWLDSENLCVRKWNEEHALH
;
A
#
# COMPACT_ATOMS: atom_id res chain seq x y z
N MET A 1 16.50 11.74 -5.52
CA MET A 1 15.68 12.86 -6.04
C MET A 1 16.47 14.14 -6.33
N ALA A 2 17.21 14.76 -5.39
CA ALA A 2 17.96 15.99 -5.71
C ALA A 2 19.02 15.79 -6.81
N GLN A 3 19.78 14.71 -6.74
CA GLN A 3 20.78 14.36 -7.77
C GLN A 3 20.18 14.03 -9.14
N ASP A 4 19.00 13.43 -9.18
CA ASP A 4 18.34 13.04 -10.42
C ASP A 4 17.72 14.24 -11.14
N ARG A 5 17.25 15.24 -10.39
CA ARG A 5 16.85 16.54 -10.93
C ARG A 5 18.03 17.31 -11.53
N GLN A 6 19.18 17.30 -10.87
CA GLN A 6 20.40 17.93 -11.41
C GLN A 6 20.87 17.30 -12.73
N LYS A 7 20.58 16.00 -12.95
CA LYS A 7 20.88 15.30 -14.19
C LYS A 7 19.79 15.43 -15.26
N GLY A 8 18.70 16.14 -14.99
CA GLY A 8 17.57 16.29 -15.93
C GLY A 8 16.76 15.00 -16.13
N LEU A 9 16.93 13.99 -15.27
CA LEU A 9 16.24 12.70 -15.35
C LEU A 9 14.81 12.79 -14.81
N VAL A 10 14.53 13.76 -13.92
CA VAL A 10 13.22 13.97 -13.29
C VAL A 10 12.87 15.44 -13.38
N ARG A 11 11.70 15.76 -13.91
CA ARG A 11 11.14 17.11 -13.96
C ARG A 11 10.42 17.46 -12.66
N GLU A 12 10.09 18.73 -12.46
CA GLU A 12 9.38 19.16 -11.25
C GLU A 12 7.92 18.70 -11.22
N ASP A 13 7.36 18.48 -12.39
CA ASP A 13 5.98 18.02 -12.62
C ASP A 13 5.85 16.49 -12.80
N ASP A 14 6.95 15.73 -12.68
CA ASP A 14 6.89 14.29 -12.76
C ASP A 14 6.35 13.67 -11.45
N GLY A 15 5.39 12.75 -11.59
CA GLY A 15 4.93 11.89 -10.50
C GLY A 15 6.03 10.88 -10.12
N TYR A 16 6.24 10.67 -8.81
CA TYR A 16 7.29 9.79 -8.32
C TYR A 16 6.73 8.52 -7.69
N ILE A 17 7.09 7.36 -8.27
CA ILE A 17 6.71 6.03 -7.77
C ILE A 17 7.94 5.37 -7.15
N VAL A 18 7.79 4.87 -5.91
CA VAL A 18 8.80 4.05 -5.24
C VAL A 18 8.45 2.59 -5.44
N ALA A 19 9.32 1.83 -6.09
CA ALA A 19 9.16 0.38 -6.20
C ALA A 19 9.82 -0.34 -5.02
N ILE A 20 9.07 -1.22 -4.37
CA ILE A 20 9.51 -1.99 -3.20
C ILE A 20 9.27 -3.48 -3.46
N ASN A 21 10.31 -4.29 -3.32
CA ASN A 21 10.15 -5.73 -3.23
C ASN A 21 10.23 -6.16 -1.76
N GLY A 22 9.10 -6.65 -1.23
CA GLY A 22 8.96 -7.07 0.17
C GLY A 22 9.44 -8.49 0.47
N ARG A 23 9.98 -9.21 -0.51
CA ARG A 23 10.33 -10.63 -0.37
C ARG A 23 11.27 -10.93 0.78
N SER A 24 12.20 -10.05 1.07
CA SER A 24 13.16 -10.21 2.16
C SER A 24 12.64 -9.83 3.53
N ILE A 25 11.40 -9.30 3.61
CA ILE A 25 10.77 -8.96 4.89
C ILE A 25 10.14 -10.23 5.48
N PRO A 26 10.55 -10.67 6.68
CA PRO A 26 9.98 -11.85 7.31
C PRO A 26 8.45 -11.72 7.46
N HIS A 27 7.75 -12.82 7.24
CA HIS A 27 6.28 -12.92 7.38
C HIS A 27 5.43 -12.12 6.39
N CYS A 28 6.00 -11.38 5.43
CA CYS A 28 5.23 -10.67 4.40
C CYS A 28 4.50 -11.57 3.40
N LEU A 29 4.80 -12.88 3.40
CA LEU A 29 4.23 -13.85 2.47
C LEU A 29 2.94 -14.52 2.96
N TYR A 30 2.68 -14.48 4.24
CA TYR A 30 1.55 -15.20 4.83
C TYR A 30 0.36 -14.26 4.96
N GLY A 31 -0.64 -14.54 4.13
CA GLY A 31 -1.80 -13.73 3.90
C GLY A 31 -2.56 -13.34 5.16
N ALA A 32 -2.36 -12.12 5.55
CA ALA A 32 -3.39 -11.38 6.23
C ALA A 32 -4.48 -11.05 5.20
N THR A 33 -5.69 -10.87 5.65
CA THR A 33 -6.83 -10.40 4.84
C THR A 33 -6.50 -9.08 4.10
N MET A 34 -5.48 -8.36 4.59
CA MET A 34 -4.94 -7.14 4.02
C MET A 34 -3.41 -7.24 3.88
N PRO A 35 -2.83 -6.82 2.75
CA PRO A 35 -1.38 -6.78 2.57
C PRO A 35 -0.69 -5.89 3.61
N TYR A 36 0.42 -6.35 4.20
CA TYR A 36 1.15 -5.59 5.23
C TYR A 36 1.60 -4.20 4.78
N ILE A 37 1.90 -4.03 3.50
CA ILE A 37 2.27 -2.73 2.95
C ILE A 37 1.13 -1.71 3.04
N VAL A 38 -0.13 -2.15 2.92
CA VAL A 38 -1.32 -1.32 3.10
C VAL A 38 -1.38 -0.82 4.54
N ASN A 39 -1.17 -1.75 5.50
CA ASN A 39 -1.13 -1.39 6.92
C ASN A 39 -0.01 -0.39 7.22
N ALA A 40 1.17 -0.60 6.60
CA ALA A 40 2.35 0.23 6.85
C ALA A 40 2.25 1.64 6.26
N LEU A 41 1.48 1.84 5.19
CA LEU A 41 1.37 3.14 4.52
C LEU A 41 0.14 3.95 4.93
N TYR A 42 -0.96 3.27 5.30
CA TYR A 42 -2.23 3.92 5.63
C TYR A 42 -2.61 3.82 7.12
N GLY A 43 -1.83 3.10 7.93
CA GLY A 43 -2.07 3.01 9.38
C GLY A 43 -3.19 2.05 9.78
N PHE A 44 -3.61 1.14 8.92
CA PHE A 44 -4.55 0.11 9.29
C PHE A 44 -3.89 -0.93 10.19
N GLY A 45 -4.57 -1.30 11.28
CA GLY A 45 -4.14 -2.36 12.19
C GLY A 45 -4.85 -3.68 11.89
N HIS A 46 -5.11 -4.44 12.95
CA HIS A 46 -5.83 -5.69 12.84
C HIS A 46 -7.33 -5.47 12.64
N LEU A 47 -7.97 -6.44 11.98
CA LEU A 47 -9.42 -6.50 11.91
C LEU A 47 -9.96 -6.74 13.33
N ALA A 48 -10.84 -5.83 13.79
CA ALA A 48 -11.58 -5.97 15.01
C ALA A 48 -13.02 -6.37 14.67
N VAL A 49 -13.54 -7.34 15.40
CA VAL A 49 -14.90 -7.82 15.28
C VAL A 49 -15.60 -7.59 16.60
N ALA A 50 -16.65 -6.79 16.60
CA ALA A 50 -17.52 -6.61 17.76
C ALA A 50 -18.64 -7.66 17.73
N ILE A 51 -18.80 -8.36 18.84
CA ILE A 51 -19.82 -9.41 19.00
C ILE A 51 -20.76 -9.00 20.12
N ASP A 52 -22.05 -9.03 19.86
CA ASP A 52 -23.06 -8.93 20.92
C ASP A 52 -22.98 -10.17 21.81
N ARG A 53 -22.73 -9.96 23.09
CA ARG A 53 -22.58 -11.06 24.06
C ARG A 53 -23.87 -11.80 24.38
N THR A 54 -25.02 -11.19 24.07
CA THR A 54 -26.34 -11.76 24.32
C THR A 54 -26.80 -12.65 23.18
N THR A 55 -26.59 -12.17 21.94
CA THR A 55 -27.06 -12.86 20.73
C THR A 55 -25.97 -13.68 20.06
N ASN A 56 -24.68 -13.49 20.41
CA ASN A 56 -23.50 -13.99 19.73
C ASN A 56 -23.41 -13.61 18.25
N GLU A 57 -24.08 -12.55 17.85
CA GLU A 57 -24.02 -12.03 16.49
C GLU A 57 -22.91 -10.99 16.32
N ILE A 58 -22.33 -10.95 15.12
CA ILE A 58 -21.38 -9.90 14.76
C ILE A 58 -22.17 -8.63 14.52
N VAL A 59 -21.92 -7.60 15.34
CA VAL A 59 -22.60 -6.29 15.24
C VAL A 59 -21.76 -5.25 14.52
N ASP A 60 -20.44 -5.42 14.48
CA ASP A 60 -19.54 -4.52 13.76
C ASP A 60 -18.26 -5.23 13.36
N THR A 61 -17.68 -4.79 12.25
CA THR A 61 -16.38 -5.27 11.75
C THR A 61 -15.61 -4.10 11.20
N ASN A 62 -14.50 -3.75 11.86
CA ASN A 62 -13.72 -2.58 11.50
C ASN A 62 -12.21 -2.84 11.62
N TYR A 63 -11.39 -2.12 10.85
CA TYR A 63 -9.95 -2.14 11.04
C TYR A 63 -9.54 -1.12 12.12
N LEU A 64 -8.77 -1.58 13.11
CA LEU A 64 -8.21 -0.69 14.12
C LEU A 64 -7.25 0.29 13.46
N HIS A 65 -7.41 1.57 13.74
CA HIS A 65 -6.44 2.56 13.31
C HIS A 65 -5.19 2.50 14.18
N ARG A 66 -4.01 2.41 13.55
CA ARG A 66 -2.73 2.27 14.24
C ARG A 66 -1.69 3.22 13.65
N PRO A 67 -1.74 4.51 14.00
CA PRO A 67 -0.94 5.56 13.36
C PRO A 67 0.57 5.45 13.62
N THR A 68 0.96 4.75 14.68
CA THR A 68 2.38 4.59 15.05
C THR A 68 2.70 3.17 15.48
N ILE A 69 3.93 2.76 15.24
CA ILE A 69 4.49 1.48 15.68
C ILE A 69 5.74 1.78 16.49
N ALA A 70 5.85 1.19 17.70
CA ALA A 70 7.07 1.27 18.50
C ALA A 70 8.14 0.33 17.92
N LYS A 71 9.33 0.85 17.69
CA LYS A 71 10.51 0.04 17.36
C LYS A 71 11.03 -0.67 18.62
N ALA A 72 11.82 -1.73 18.43
CA ALA A 72 12.54 -2.38 19.52
C ALA A 72 13.47 -1.43 20.28
N SER A 73 13.95 -0.36 19.62
CA SER A 73 14.74 0.72 20.24
C SER A 73 13.92 1.70 21.08
N GLY A 74 12.60 1.53 21.20
CA GLY A 74 11.70 2.41 21.94
C GLY A 74 11.23 3.66 21.18
N SER A 75 11.75 3.95 19.99
CA SER A 75 11.29 5.07 19.17
C SER A 75 10.02 4.71 18.38
N ASN A 76 9.10 5.64 18.25
CA ASN A 76 7.92 5.49 17.42
C ASN A 76 8.21 5.79 15.95
N VAL A 77 7.57 5.03 15.06
CA VAL A 77 7.58 5.25 13.60
C VAL A 77 6.15 5.42 13.15
N SER A 78 5.90 6.37 12.26
CA SER A 78 4.63 6.49 11.58
C SER A 78 4.34 5.22 10.78
N SER A 79 3.13 4.72 10.90
CA SER A 79 2.57 3.65 10.05
C SER A 79 1.48 4.18 9.12
N GLN A 80 1.43 5.50 8.95
CA GLN A 80 0.51 6.18 8.05
C GLN A 80 1.21 7.31 7.25
N PRO A 81 2.39 7.07 6.67
CA PRO A 81 3.14 8.14 6.00
C PRO A 81 2.38 8.72 4.80
N PHE A 82 1.45 7.97 4.22
CA PHE A 82 0.59 8.45 3.13
C PHE A 82 -0.61 9.24 3.65
N ALA A 83 -1.33 8.73 4.64
CA ALA A 83 -2.45 9.44 5.26
C ALA A 83 -1.97 10.68 6.05
N GLY A 84 -0.82 10.57 6.73
CA GLY A 84 -0.20 11.66 7.49
C GLY A 84 0.45 12.76 6.64
N GLY A 85 0.65 12.53 5.34
CA GLY A 85 1.27 13.49 4.43
C GLY A 85 2.80 13.58 4.55
N GLU A 86 3.45 12.69 5.29
CA GLU A 86 4.90 12.69 5.52
C GLU A 86 5.71 12.45 4.23
N CYS A 87 5.11 11.75 3.27
CA CYS A 87 5.72 11.37 1.99
C CYS A 87 5.19 12.21 0.80
N GLY A 88 4.95 13.50 0.97
CA GLY A 88 4.32 14.35 -0.06
C GLY A 88 5.00 14.36 -1.44
N LYS A 89 6.27 13.98 -1.52
CA LYS A 89 6.99 13.87 -2.81
C LYS A 89 6.78 12.54 -3.54
N VAL A 90 6.20 11.55 -2.86
CA VAL A 90 5.93 10.22 -3.43
C VAL A 90 4.47 10.19 -3.88
N SER A 91 4.24 9.92 -5.14
CA SER A 91 2.88 9.81 -5.70
C SER A 91 2.23 8.47 -5.39
N ALA A 92 3.04 7.39 -5.42
CA ALA A 92 2.58 6.04 -5.12
C ALA A 92 3.74 5.12 -4.75
N VAL A 93 3.41 3.98 -4.15
CA VAL A 93 4.32 2.83 -3.98
C VAL A 93 3.84 1.69 -4.85
N LEU A 94 4.74 1.14 -5.66
CA LEU A 94 4.56 -0.13 -6.37
C LEU A 94 5.21 -1.23 -5.53
N TYR A 95 4.42 -2.21 -5.10
CA TYR A 95 4.87 -3.26 -4.20
C TYR A 95 4.68 -4.65 -4.81
N SER A 96 5.64 -5.54 -4.55
CA SER A 96 5.55 -6.95 -4.92
C SER A 96 6.28 -7.81 -3.88
N ASN A 97 5.86 -9.06 -3.72
CA ASN A 97 6.53 -10.10 -2.91
C ASN A 97 7.16 -11.20 -3.76
N VAL A 98 7.27 -11.01 -5.06
CA VAL A 98 7.71 -12.03 -6.00
C VAL A 98 9.21 -12.28 -5.92
N ASN A 99 9.56 -13.54 -6.11
CA ASN A 99 10.93 -14.00 -6.36
C ASN A 99 10.91 -15.18 -7.35
N ALA A 100 12.09 -15.77 -7.59
CA ALA A 100 12.22 -16.92 -8.49
C ALA A 100 11.42 -18.18 -8.08
N ALA A 101 11.06 -18.31 -6.79
CA ALA A 101 10.32 -19.48 -6.28
C ALA A 101 8.80 -19.31 -6.30
N ASN A 102 8.30 -18.08 -6.26
CA ASN A 102 6.87 -17.77 -6.25
C ASN A 102 6.45 -16.88 -7.43
N TYR A 103 7.08 -17.09 -8.56
CA TYR A 103 6.81 -16.34 -9.78
C TYR A 103 5.35 -16.51 -10.23
N PRO A 104 4.59 -15.44 -10.49
CA PRO A 104 3.21 -15.53 -10.93
C PRO A 104 3.15 -16.03 -12.38
N LYS A 105 2.07 -16.76 -12.73
CA LYS A 105 1.85 -17.23 -14.10
C LYS A 105 1.63 -16.08 -15.08
N VAL A 106 1.08 -14.97 -14.58
CA VAL A 106 0.75 -13.80 -15.39
C VAL A 106 1.42 -12.57 -14.74
N LEU A 107 2.16 -11.82 -15.54
CA LEU A 107 2.83 -10.61 -15.09
C LEU A 107 1.81 -9.60 -14.56
N GLY A 108 2.05 -9.12 -13.34
CA GLY A 108 1.23 -8.10 -12.70
C GLY A 108 0.23 -8.64 -11.69
N GLY A 109 -0.08 -9.94 -11.67
CA GLY A 109 -1.03 -10.52 -10.71
C GLY A 109 -0.60 -10.44 -9.24
N ASP A 110 0.65 -10.08 -8.98
CA ASP A 110 1.25 -9.91 -7.67
C ASP A 110 1.56 -8.44 -7.33
N PHE A 111 1.40 -7.53 -8.30
CA PHE A 111 1.71 -6.14 -8.07
C PHE A 111 0.57 -5.42 -7.36
N LEU A 112 0.96 -4.64 -6.35
CA LEU A 112 0.09 -3.72 -5.64
C LEU A 112 0.57 -2.31 -5.89
N ILE A 113 -0.32 -1.40 -6.28
CA ILE A 113 -0.04 0.03 -6.30
C ILE A 113 -0.83 0.73 -5.21
N LEU A 114 -0.12 1.46 -4.37
CA LEU A 114 -0.70 2.19 -3.25
C LEU A 114 -0.52 3.69 -3.50
N HIS A 115 -1.63 4.39 -3.66
CA HIS A 115 -1.61 5.83 -3.93
C HIS A 115 -1.41 6.64 -2.66
N ASN A 116 -0.54 7.63 -2.74
CA ASN A 116 -0.47 8.63 -1.68
C ASN A 116 -1.71 9.54 -1.75
N GLU A 117 -2.25 9.92 -0.61
CA GLU A 117 -3.42 10.81 -0.54
C GLU A 117 -3.09 12.27 -0.70
N ARG A 118 -1.88 12.65 -0.30
CA ARG A 118 -1.39 14.04 -0.29
C ARG A 118 -0.08 14.19 -1.04
N PRO A 119 0.00 13.72 -2.29
CA PRO A 119 1.21 13.86 -3.08
C PRO A 119 1.27 15.28 -3.66
N ALA A 120 2.48 15.80 -3.84
CA ALA A 120 2.67 17.05 -4.59
C ALA A 120 2.18 16.90 -6.04
N ILE A 121 2.37 15.70 -6.61
CA ILE A 121 1.91 15.35 -7.96
C ILE A 121 1.20 14.00 -7.87
N PRO A 122 -0.12 13.97 -8.05
CA PRO A 122 -0.88 12.73 -7.95
C PRO A 122 -0.62 11.81 -9.15
N LEU A 123 -0.52 10.51 -8.89
CA LEU A 123 -0.58 9.50 -9.93
C LEU A 123 -2.04 9.29 -10.34
N PRO A 124 -2.42 9.45 -11.61
CA PRO A 124 -3.78 9.17 -12.06
C PRO A 124 -4.17 7.70 -11.75
N ARG A 125 -5.41 7.49 -11.32
CA ARG A 125 -5.94 6.15 -11.11
C ARG A 125 -5.94 5.39 -12.44
N ALA A 126 -5.76 4.07 -12.39
CA ALA A 126 -5.66 3.21 -13.56
C ALA A 126 -4.44 3.45 -14.47
N SER A 127 -3.44 4.20 -14.02
CA SER A 127 -2.20 4.41 -14.79
C SER A 127 -1.45 3.10 -15.02
N LEU A 128 -1.44 2.22 -14.01
CA LEU A 128 -0.82 0.90 -14.09
C LEU A 128 -1.92 -0.18 -14.10
N LYS A 129 -2.37 -0.52 -15.29
CA LYS A 129 -3.49 -1.46 -15.50
C LYS A 129 -3.19 -2.90 -15.07
N PHE A 130 -1.92 -3.22 -14.82
CA PHE A 130 -1.46 -4.55 -14.46
C PHE A 130 -1.34 -4.79 -12.94
N ALA A 131 -1.74 -3.83 -12.09
CA ALA A 131 -1.59 -3.94 -10.64
C ALA A 131 -2.94 -3.83 -9.92
N HIS A 132 -3.07 -4.50 -8.77
CA HIS A 132 -4.12 -4.19 -7.82
C HIS A 132 -3.88 -2.80 -7.25
N GLU A 133 -4.90 -1.95 -7.24
CA GLU A 133 -4.78 -0.55 -6.87
C GLU A 133 -5.48 -0.28 -5.54
N TYR A 134 -4.79 0.40 -4.64
CA TYR A 134 -5.25 0.76 -3.30
C TYR A 134 -5.17 2.28 -3.11
N TRP A 135 -6.19 2.87 -2.52
CA TRP A 135 -6.21 4.27 -2.12
C TRP A 135 -7.18 4.49 -0.98
N LEU A 136 -7.09 5.62 -0.28
CA LEU A 136 -8.13 6.05 0.65
C LEU A 136 -9.10 7.01 -0.06
N ASP A 137 -10.37 6.88 0.28
CA ASP A 137 -11.39 7.89 0.02
C ASP A 137 -11.93 8.32 1.38
N SER A 138 -11.49 9.48 1.82
CA SER A 138 -11.66 9.94 3.20
C SER A 138 -11.00 8.98 4.19
N GLU A 139 -11.75 8.16 4.91
CA GLU A 139 -11.24 7.14 5.83
C GLU A 139 -11.42 5.70 5.32
N ASN A 140 -12.03 5.55 4.14
CA ASN A 140 -12.34 4.24 3.59
C ASN A 140 -11.23 3.74 2.66
N LEU A 141 -10.76 2.53 2.89
CA LEU A 141 -9.86 1.85 1.98
C LEU A 141 -10.61 1.37 0.74
N CYS A 142 -10.26 1.94 -0.40
CA CYS A 142 -10.77 1.54 -1.70
C CYS A 142 -9.79 0.61 -2.39
N VAL A 143 -10.30 -0.39 -3.07
CA VAL A 143 -9.50 -1.39 -3.79
C VAL A 143 -10.07 -1.62 -5.18
N ARG A 144 -9.23 -1.48 -6.19
CA ARG A 144 -9.50 -1.98 -7.54
C ARG A 144 -8.63 -3.20 -7.79
N LYS A 145 -9.28 -4.34 -7.96
CA LYS A 145 -8.57 -5.58 -8.28
C LYS A 145 -8.17 -5.60 -9.76
N TRP A 146 -6.93 -6.01 -10.01
CA TRP A 146 -6.51 -6.42 -11.35
C TRP A 146 -7.27 -7.69 -11.75
N ASN A 147 -7.65 -7.80 -13.01
CA ASN A 147 -8.20 -9.02 -13.60
C ASN A 147 -7.40 -9.39 -14.85
N GLU A 148 -7.41 -10.67 -15.21
CA GLU A 148 -6.62 -11.23 -16.32
C GLU A 148 -6.98 -10.65 -17.69
N GLU A 149 -8.17 -10.07 -17.85
CA GLU A 149 -8.61 -9.42 -19.10
C GLU A 149 -7.74 -8.21 -19.49
N HIS A 150 -6.96 -7.67 -18.54
CA HIS A 150 -6.05 -6.55 -18.74
C HIS A 150 -4.58 -6.98 -18.75
N ALA A 151 -4.31 -8.29 -18.84
CA ALA A 151 -2.95 -8.79 -18.93
C ALA A 151 -2.23 -8.18 -20.15
N LEU A 152 -1.01 -7.75 -19.94
CA LEU A 152 -0.13 -7.36 -21.04
C LEU A 152 0.27 -8.64 -21.79
N HIS A 153 -0.15 -8.75 -23.04
CA HIS A 153 0.28 -9.80 -23.98
C HIS A 153 1.60 -9.43 -24.61
#